data_f48f3028b927cb7405000ef55185f191
#
_entry.id   f48f3028b927cb7405000ef55185f191
#
_cell.length_a   1.000
_cell.length_b   1.000
_cell.length_c   1.000
_cell.angle_alpha   90.00
_cell.angle_beta   90.00
_cell.angle_gamma   90.00
#
_symmetry.space_group_name_H-M   'P 1'
#
loop_
_entity.id
_entity.type
_entity.pdbx_description
1 polymer ?
#
loop_
_entity_poly.entity_id
_entity_poly.type
_entity_poly.pdbx_seq_one_letter_code
_entity_poly.pdbx_strand_id
1 'polypeptide(L)'
;MYIKAFTLVFSLCSAFSQNRPPAEFWNQYDKDQKIAFINGAYGAISKIKSHHKLEVKKQYLNYKNWVQPYYIERFYEISDEYISEKVGYDLSLIASHMDAFYSNSDNFNIPVMDALRVVSLVQDNENKKANIRLLRYQQKYRK
;
A
#
# COMPACT_ATOMS: atom_id res chain seq x y z
N MET A 1 -9.85 56.24 -26.15
CA MET A 1 -10.44 55.09 -25.44
C MET A 1 -9.61 53.86 -25.82
N TYR A 2 -8.62 53.48 -24.95
CA TYR A 2 -7.69 52.39 -25.26
C TYR A 2 -8.17 51.13 -24.58
N ILE A 3 -8.61 50.16 -25.39
CA ILE A 3 -8.96 48.82 -24.93
C ILE A 3 -7.64 48.07 -24.74
N LYS A 4 -7.24 47.83 -23.45
CA LYS A 4 -6.13 46.94 -23.14
C LYS A 4 -6.62 45.50 -23.28
N ALA A 5 -6.14 44.83 -24.35
CA ALA A 5 -6.33 43.40 -24.50
C ALA A 5 -5.52 42.68 -23.44
N PHE A 6 -6.20 42.05 -22.51
CA PHE A 6 -5.59 41.19 -21.46
C PHE A 6 -5.41 39.79 -22.06
N THR A 7 -4.20 39.52 -22.56
CA THR A 7 -3.86 38.20 -23.10
C THR A 7 -3.64 37.26 -21.90
N LEU A 8 -4.64 36.43 -21.64
CA LEU A 8 -4.56 35.36 -20.61
C LEU A 8 -3.69 34.24 -21.21
N VAL A 9 -2.41 34.20 -20.82
CA VAL A 9 -1.53 33.08 -21.15
C VAL A 9 -1.94 31.91 -20.26
N PHE A 10 -2.77 31.02 -20.78
CA PHE A 10 -3.00 29.70 -20.19
C PHE A 10 -1.72 28.89 -20.40
N SER A 11 -0.86 28.88 -19.36
CA SER A 11 0.22 27.93 -19.25
C SER A 11 -0.42 26.54 -19.03
N LEU A 12 -0.60 25.79 -20.11
CA LEU A 12 -0.88 24.37 -20.04
C LEU A 12 0.36 23.72 -19.41
N CYS A 13 0.37 23.60 -18.09
CA CYS A 13 1.16 22.59 -17.41
C CYS A 13 0.64 21.23 -17.88
N SER A 14 1.20 20.74 -18.97
CA SER A 14 1.11 19.34 -19.35
C SER A 14 1.70 18.57 -18.17
N ALA A 15 0.83 18.11 -17.25
CA ALA A 15 1.19 17.09 -16.31
C ALA A 15 1.51 15.85 -17.14
N PHE A 16 2.75 15.76 -17.61
CA PHE A 16 3.34 14.50 -18.03
C PHE A 16 3.31 13.62 -16.80
N SER A 17 2.27 12.82 -16.69
CA SER A 17 2.28 11.63 -15.85
C SER A 17 3.42 10.78 -16.41
N GLN A 18 4.62 11.04 -15.94
CA GLN A 18 5.76 10.18 -16.20
C GLN A 18 5.37 8.84 -15.62
N ASN A 19 5.22 7.85 -16.49
CA ASN A 19 4.98 6.45 -16.17
C ASN A 19 6.26 5.87 -15.55
N ARG A 20 6.68 6.46 -14.41
CA ARG A 20 7.88 6.03 -13.68
C ARG A 20 7.60 4.68 -13.03
N PRO A 21 8.57 3.76 -13.09
CA PRO A 21 8.45 2.51 -12.33
C PRO A 21 8.24 2.79 -10.84
N PRO A 22 7.42 1.99 -10.14
CA PRO A 22 7.20 2.15 -8.70
C PRO A 22 8.48 2.20 -7.87
N ALA A 23 9.52 1.45 -8.25
CA ALA A 23 10.83 1.51 -7.60
C ALA A 23 11.48 2.91 -7.67
N GLU A 24 11.41 3.59 -8.83
CA GLU A 24 11.94 4.94 -8.97
C GLU A 24 11.15 5.94 -8.11
N PHE A 25 9.83 5.79 -8.05
CA PHE A 25 8.99 6.60 -7.19
C PHE A 25 9.36 6.43 -5.72
N TRP A 26 9.51 5.18 -5.25
CA TRP A 26 9.95 4.88 -3.89
C TRP A 26 11.33 5.42 -3.57
N ASN A 27 12.28 5.28 -4.48
CA ASN A 27 13.66 5.71 -4.29
C ASN A 27 13.85 7.23 -4.25
N GLN A 28 12.87 8.01 -4.71
CA GLN A 28 12.88 9.48 -4.60
C GLN A 28 12.55 9.98 -3.20
N TYR A 29 11.89 9.16 -2.38
CA TYR A 29 11.57 9.52 -1.02
C TYR A 29 12.82 9.48 -0.13
N ASP A 30 12.98 10.49 0.71
CA ASP A 30 13.91 10.42 1.83
C ASP A 30 13.40 9.45 2.91
N LYS A 31 14.22 9.22 3.94
CA LYS A 31 13.90 8.26 5.00
C LYS A 31 12.60 8.62 5.74
N ASP A 32 12.39 9.90 6.04
CA ASP A 32 11.23 10.34 6.81
C ASP A 32 9.96 10.24 5.97
N GLN A 33 10.04 10.54 4.68
CA GLN A 33 8.93 10.37 3.74
C GLN A 33 8.54 8.89 3.58
N LYS A 34 9.53 7.97 3.52
CA LYS A 34 9.29 6.52 3.48
C LYS A 34 8.57 6.05 4.74
N ILE A 35 9.04 6.47 5.90
CA ILE A 35 8.41 6.16 7.20
C ILE A 35 7.00 6.74 7.27
N ALA A 36 6.81 7.99 6.85
CA ALA A 36 5.50 8.63 6.84
C ALA A 36 4.52 7.90 5.90
N PHE A 37 4.97 7.46 4.73
CA PHE A 37 4.17 6.65 3.81
C PHE A 37 3.71 5.34 4.46
N ILE A 38 4.64 4.58 5.07
CA ILE A 38 4.34 3.30 5.72
C ILE A 38 3.36 3.51 6.89
N ASN A 39 3.61 4.53 7.72
CA ASN A 39 2.73 4.88 8.84
C ASN A 39 1.32 5.22 8.35
N GLY A 40 1.21 6.02 7.30
CA GLY A 40 -0.06 6.36 6.67
C GLY A 40 -0.79 5.14 6.13
N ALA A 41 -0.09 4.25 5.42
CA ALA A 41 -0.65 3.01 4.88
C ALA A 41 -1.14 2.08 6.00
N TYR A 42 -0.32 1.82 7.02
CA TYR A 42 -0.67 1.00 8.17
C TYR A 42 -1.87 1.58 8.94
N GLY A 43 -1.84 2.89 9.20
CA GLY A 43 -2.93 3.59 9.88
C GLY A 43 -4.24 3.52 9.11
N ALA A 44 -4.22 3.74 7.80
CA ALA A 44 -5.40 3.67 6.94
C ALA A 44 -6.00 2.25 6.91
N ILE A 45 -5.17 1.22 6.70
CA ILE A 45 -5.63 -0.18 6.66
C ILE A 45 -6.19 -0.60 8.02
N SER A 46 -5.50 -0.28 9.11
CA SER A 46 -5.97 -0.57 10.48
C SER A 46 -7.29 0.10 10.79
N LYS A 47 -7.45 1.36 10.37
CA LYS A 47 -8.68 2.13 10.60
C LYS A 47 -9.85 1.55 9.82
N ILE A 48 -9.65 1.24 8.53
CA ILE A 48 -10.68 0.64 7.68
C ILE A 48 -11.10 -0.73 8.23
N LYS A 49 -10.12 -1.58 8.60
CA LYS A 49 -10.38 -2.89 9.21
C LYS A 49 -11.18 -2.76 10.50
N SER A 50 -10.77 -1.86 11.40
CA SER A 50 -11.46 -1.61 12.67
C SER A 50 -12.89 -1.14 12.45
N HIS A 51 -13.09 -0.18 11.54
CA HIS A 51 -14.42 0.33 11.22
C HIS A 51 -15.33 -0.77 10.66
N HIS A 52 -14.81 -1.56 9.72
CA HIS A 52 -15.54 -2.69 9.16
C HIS A 52 -15.94 -3.72 10.23
N LYS A 53 -15.03 -4.04 11.18
CA LYS A 53 -15.36 -4.92 12.31
C LYS A 53 -16.52 -4.39 13.15
N LEU A 54 -16.57 -3.08 13.38
CA LEU A 54 -17.68 -2.47 14.12
C LEU A 54 -19.00 -2.58 13.37
N GLU A 55 -19.00 -2.37 12.05
CA GLU A 55 -20.22 -2.50 11.24
C GLU A 55 -20.72 -3.95 11.19
N VAL A 56 -19.81 -4.91 11.03
CA VAL A 56 -20.12 -6.34 11.08
C VAL A 56 -20.71 -6.72 12.45
N LYS A 57 -20.14 -6.20 13.55
CA LYS A 57 -20.65 -6.45 14.89
C LYS A 57 -22.11 -6.01 15.07
N LYS A 58 -22.53 -4.93 14.44
CA LYS A 58 -23.94 -4.49 14.49
C LYS A 58 -24.90 -5.53 13.89
N GLN A 59 -24.45 -6.33 12.91
CA GLN A 59 -25.26 -7.40 12.32
C GLN A 59 -25.52 -8.53 13.32
N TYR A 60 -24.52 -8.91 14.12
CA TYR A 60 -24.69 -9.93 15.19
C TYR A 60 -25.70 -9.49 16.22
N LEU A 61 -25.71 -8.21 16.59
CA LEU A 61 -26.62 -7.68 17.60
C LEU A 61 -28.10 -7.71 17.14
N ASN A 62 -28.30 -7.64 15.82
CA ASN A 62 -29.64 -7.53 15.24
C ASN A 62 -30.24 -8.87 14.81
N TYR A 63 -29.40 -9.92 14.60
CA TYR A 63 -29.82 -11.21 14.04
C TYR A 63 -29.22 -12.37 14.82
N LYS A 64 -30.04 -13.07 15.62
CA LYS A 64 -29.61 -14.18 16.48
C LYS A 64 -28.95 -15.36 15.73
N ASN A 65 -29.33 -15.59 14.48
CA ASN A 65 -28.86 -16.69 13.64
C ASN A 65 -27.87 -16.23 12.55
N TRP A 66 -27.27 -15.05 12.72
CA TRP A 66 -26.34 -14.55 11.72
C TRP A 66 -25.05 -15.38 11.71
N VAL A 67 -24.66 -15.83 10.53
CA VAL A 67 -23.38 -16.54 10.31
C VAL A 67 -22.50 -15.62 9.48
N GLN A 68 -21.27 -15.38 9.97
CA GLN A 68 -20.33 -14.51 9.27
C GLN A 68 -19.95 -15.13 7.92
N PRO A 69 -20.19 -14.41 6.81
CA PRO A 69 -19.73 -14.86 5.49
C PRO A 69 -18.21 -14.95 5.41
N TYR A 70 -17.72 -15.98 4.74
CA TYR A 70 -16.27 -16.23 4.57
C TYR A 70 -15.49 -15.04 4.01
N TYR A 71 -16.07 -14.24 3.11
CA TYR A 71 -15.38 -13.09 2.53
C TYR A 71 -15.02 -12.01 3.56
N ILE A 72 -15.73 -11.93 4.68
CA ILE A 72 -15.42 -11.00 5.78
C ILE A 72 -14.13 -11.43 6.50
N GLU A 73 -13.98 -12.73 6.80
CA GLU A 73 -12.72 -13.26 7.36
C GLU A 73 -11.59 -13.06 6.37
N ARG A 74 -11.84 -13.37 5.11
CA ARG A 74 -10.85 -13.18 4.05
C ARG A 74 -10.41 -11.74 3.89
N PHE A 75 -11.31 -10.78 4.06
CA PHE A 75 -10.97 -9.36 4.07
C PHE A 75 -10.00 -9.02 5.21
N TYR A 76 -10.23 -9.55 6.41
CA TYR A 76 -9.34 -9.30 7.55
C TYR A 76 -7.97 -9.94 7.35
N GLU A 77 -7.92 -11.18 6.91
CA GLU A 77 -6.66 -11.86 6.58
C GLU A 77 -5.84 -11.08 5.54
N ILE A 78 -6.49 -10.60 4.47
CA ILE A 78 -5.83 -9.80 3.44
C ILE A 78 -5.33 -8.48 4.02
N SER A 79 -6.11 -7.83 4.87
CA SER A 79 -5.71 -6.57 5.52
C SER A 79 -4.48 -6.78 6.42
N ASP A 80 -4.42 -7.89 7.14
CA ASP A 80 -3.30 -8.23 8.02
C ASP A 80 -2.01 -8.53 7.24
N GLU A 81 -2.10 -9.05 6.03
CA GLU A 81 -0.93 -9.27 5.19
C GLU A 81 -0.17 -7.95 4.83
N TYR A 82 -0.81 -6.79 4.97
CA TYR A 82 -0.21 -5.47 4.69
C TYR A 82 0.48 -4.83 5.89
N ILE A 83 0.27 -5.36 7.10
CA ILE A 83 0.76 -4.76 8.34
C ILE A 83 1.62 -5.78 9.07
N SER A 84 2.87 -5.43 9.36
CA SER A 84 3.70 -6.30 10.21
C SER A 84 3.35 -6.05 11.68
N GLU A 85 2.88 -7.10 12.35
CA GLU A 85 2.64 -7.06 13.79
C GLU A 85 3.94 -7.13 14.61
N LYS A 86 4.97 -7.79 14.08
CA LYS A 86 6.25 -7.98 14.78
C LYS A 86 7.12 -6.74 14.84
N VAL A 87 7.00 -5.86 13.85
CA VAL A 87 7.78 -4.63 13.79
C VAL A 87 7.29 -3.60 14.80
N GLY A 88 6.03 -3.64 15.19
CA GLY A 88 5.45 -2.67 16.10
C GLY A 88 5.57 -1.24 15.57
N TYR A 89 6.31 -0.40 16.31
CA TYR A 89 6.52 1.02 15.94
C TYR A 89 7.81 1.28 15.16
N ASP A 90 8.66 0.28 14.93
CA ASP A 90 9.91 0.47 14.18
C ASP A 90 9.68 0.39 12.66
N LEU A 91 9.00 1.41 12.14
CA LEU A 91 8.71 1.52 10.71
C LEU A 91 9.97 1.76 9.87
N SER A 92 11.09 2.16 10.48
CA SER A 92 12.36 2.33 9.79
C SER A 92 12.91 1.00 9.27
N LEU A 93 12.63 -0.09 9.98
CA LEU A 93 12.97 -1.44 9.56
C LEU A 93 12.19 -1.86 8.30
N ILE A 94 10.89 -1.56 8.24
CA ILE A 94 10.08 -1.81 7.04
C ILE A 94 10.61 -0.98 5.86
N ALA A 95 10.92 0.31 6.07
CA ALA A 95 11.47 1.17 5.02
C ALA A 95 12.78 0.59 4.46
N SER A 96 13.68 0.13 5.31
CA SER A 96 14.95 -0.52 4.92
C SER A 96 14.71 -1.80 4.11
N HIS A 97 13.75 -2.62 4.52
CA HIS A 97 13.39 -3.84 3.77
C HIS A 97 12.72 -3.53 2.43
N MET A 98 11.95 -2.44 2.34
CA MET A 98 11.42 -1.96 1.06
C MET A 98 12.52 -1.48 0.13
N ASP A 99 13.58 -0.83 0.65
CA ASP A 99 14.76 -0.46 -0.13
C ASP A 99 15.48 -1.71 -0.67
N ALA A 100 15.68 -2.73 0.18
CA ALA A 100 16.24 -4.01 -0.23
C ALA A 100 15.35 -4.73 -1.27
N PHE A 101 14.02 -4.67 -1.12
CA PHE A 101 13.07 -5.24 -2.08
C PHE A 101 13.23 -4.63 -3.47
N TYR A 102 13.34 -3.31 -3.55
CA TYR A 102 13.50 -2.59 -4.82
C TYR A 102 14.94 -2.55 -5.34
N SER A 103 15.93 -3.09 -4.62
CA SER A 103 17.28 -3.30 -5.16
C SER A 103 17.33 -4.40 -6.23
N ASN A 104 16.33 -5.29 -6.25
CA ASN A 104 16.18 -6.33 -7.27
C ASN A 104 15.39 -5.78 -8.47
N SER A 105 15.98 -5.84 -9.67
CA SER A 105 15.36 -5.35 -10.91
C SER A 105 14.03 -6.02 -11.25
N ASP A 106 13.84 -7.31 -10.89
CA ASP A 106 12.60 -8.04 -11.13
C ASP A 106 11.40 -7.46 -10.35
N ASN A 107 11.68 -6.63 -9.33
CA ASN A 107 10.68 -6.02 -8.49
C ASN A 107 10.34 -4.57 -8.88
N PHE A 108 11.07 -3.98 -9.84
CA PHE A 108 10.97 -2.55 -10.18
C PHE A 108 9.56 -2.08 -10.54
N ASN A 109 8.80 -2.94 -11.20
CA ASN A 109 7.45 -2.62 -11.65
C ASN A 109 6.34 -3.00 -10.66
N ILE A 110 6.70 -3.61 -9.52
CA ILE A 110 5.72 -3.99 -8.49
C ILE A 110 5.24 -2.72 -7.76
N PRO A 111 3.92 -2.45 -7.70
CA PRO A 111 3.39 -1.30 -6.99
C PRO A 111 3.82 -1.25 -5.53
N VAL A 112 4.02 -0.04 -4.99
CA VAL A 112 4.56 0.15 -3.63
C VAL A 112 3.71 -0.55 -2.56
N MET A 113 2.38 -0.54 -2.69
CA MET A 113 1.51 -1.26 -1.75
C MET A 113 1.65 -2.79 -1.86
N ASP A 114 1.85 -3.33 -3.07
CA ASP A 114 2.08 -4.77 -3.25
C ASP A 114 3.46 -5.19 -2.70
N ALA A 115 4.47 -4.33 -2.85
CA ALA A 115 5.79 -4.50 -2.22
C ALA A 115 5.69 -4.47 -0.69
N LEU A 116 4.97 -3.50 -0.13
CA LEU A 116 4.74 -3.38 1.30
C LEU A 116 4.08 -4.64 1.89
N ARG A 117 3.11 -5.22 1.17
CA ARG A 117 2.48 -6.49 1.57
C ARG A 117 3.49 -7.64 1.66
N VAL A 118 4.36 -7.79 0.66
CA VAL A 118 5.39 -8.84 0.66
C VAL A 118 6.37 -8.63 1.80
N VAL A 119 6.85 -7.40 1.97
CA VAL A 119 7.81 -7.05 3.02
C VAL A 119 7.22 -7.28 4.42
N SER A 120 5.97 -6.87 4.65
CA SER A 120 5.28 -7.10 5.94
C SER A 120 5.14 -8.59 6.26
N LEU A 121 4.77 -9.41 5.27
CA LEU A 121 4.70 -10.87 5.43
C LEU A 121 6.05 -11.50 5.77
N VAL A 122 7.14 -11.06 5.09
CA VAL A 122 8.50 -11.54 5.40
C VAL A 122 8.87 -11.18 6.84
N GLN A 123 8.56 -9.97 7.25
CA GLN A 123 8.87 -9.48 8.60
C GLN A 123 8.14 -10.28 9.68
N ASP A 124 6.94 -10.75 9.38
CA ASP A 124 6.14 -11.58 10.29
C ASP A 124 6.49 -13.10 10.20
N ASN A 125 7.55 -13.46 9.47
CA ASN A 125 7.99 -14.85 9.21
C ASN A 125 6.97 -15.68 8.39
N GLU A 126 6.05 -15.04 7.70
CA GLU A 126 5.10 -15.69 6.78
C GLU A 126 5.72 -15.94 5.39
N ASN A 127 6.96 -16.46 5.39
CA ASN A 127 7.81 -16.57 4.19
C ASN A 127 7.15 -17.32 3.03
N LYS A 128 6.36 -18.35 3.31
CA LYS A 128 5.64 -19.10 2.27
C LYS A 128 4.62 -18.21 1.55
N LYS A 129 3.84 -17.45 2.30
CA LYS A 129 2.85 -16.52 1.73
C LYS A 129 3.56 -15.38 0.97
N ALA A 130 4.61 -14.81 1.56
CA ALA A 130 5.42 -13.76 0.95
C ALA A 130 5.97 -14.20 -0.42
N ASN A 131 6.59 -15.38 -0.50
CA ASN A 131 7.13 -15.90 -1.75
C ASN A 131 6.06 -16.14 -2.81
N ILE A 132 4.90 -16.69 -2.44
CA ILE A 132 3.78 -16.88 -3.38
C ILE A 132 3.29 -15.52 -3.91
N ARG A 133 3.17 -14.49 -3.05
CA ARG A 133 2.77 -13.14 -3.46
C ARG A 133 3.82 -12.53 -4.39
N LEU A 134 5.10 -12.61 -4.01
CA LEU A 134 6.20 -12.06 -4.79
C LEU A 134 6.22 -12.64 -6.21
N LEU A 135 6.20 -13.96 -6.36
CA LEU A 135 6.22 -14.62 -7.66
C LEU A 135 5.01 -14.21 -8.53
N ARG A 136 3.82 -14.11 -7.94
CA ARG A 136 2.62 -13.64 -8.65
C ARG A 136 2.75 -12.19 -9.10
N TYR A 137 3.32 -11.33 -8.27
CA TYR A 137 3.51 -9.92 -8.61
C TYR A 137 4.59 -9.75 -9.68
N GLN A 138 5.72 -10.43 -9.58
CA GLN A 138 6.75 -10.44 -10.63
C GLN A 138 6.16 -10.89 -11.97
N GLN A 139 5.36 -11.95 -11.97
CA GLN A 139 4.70 -12.44 -13.19
C GLN A 139 3.68 -11.42 -13.73
N LYS A 140 2.86 -10.83 -12.85
CA LYS A 140 1.80 -9.88 -13.23
C LYS A 140 2.35 -8.56 -13.78
N TYR A 141 3.46 -8.07 -13.21
CA TYR A 141 4.02 -6.75 -13.53
C TYR A 141 5.28 -6.82 -14.40
N ARG A 142 5.63 -8.01 -14.90
CA ARG A 142 6.70 -8.16 -15.88
C ARG A 142 6.33 -7.37 -17.15
N LYS A 143 7.20 -6.46 -17.55
CA LYS A 143 7.11 -5.72 -18.82
C LYS A 143 8.01 -6.36 -19.86
#